data_9845769a82a1563edcca7294e4504c9e
#
_entry.id   9845769a82a1563edcca7294e4504c9e
#
_cell.length_a   1.000
_cell.length_b   1.000
_cell.length_c   1.000
_cell.angle_alpha   90.00
_cell.angle_beta   90.00
_cell.angle_gamma   90.00
#
_symmetry.space_group_name_H-M   'P 1'
#
loop_
_entity.id
_entity.type
_entity.pdbx_description
1 polymer ?
#
loop_
_entity_poly.entity_id
_entity_poly.type
_entity_poly.pdbx_seq_one_letter_code
_entity_poly.pdbx_strand_id
1 'polypeptide(L)'
;VPYDQRGADFSKATLHSLQPVISELRLIKDAGELELLTKACDITVLGHIEAMKYARPEMFEYQVGAQMEKVFHDQGAERLGYPSIVASGDNACILHYSTNRDQIKEGSLLLIDAAAEFGMYSSDVTRTFPVGTKFSSPQKDIYNAVLKSQIEGIEGVVQGNSMKNIHQQTIRSLSESMVDLGLVPMGVEETVSMMHFFEFFMHGTGHWLGLDVHDAGSGEAQGKPREFSHGMVTTIEPGMDVRPRKPVSDFPVLESDRNALRESR
;
A
#
# COMPACT_ATOMS: atom_id res chain seq x y z
N VAL A 1 -31.63 12.04 16.28
CA VAL A 1 -31.62 13.47 16.63
C VAL A 1 -30.64 13.64 17.77
N PRO A 2 -29.59 14.45 17.63
CA PRO A 2 -28.69 14.72 18.73
C PRO A 2 -29.45 15.41 19.88
N TYR A 3 -29.41 14.80 21.03
CA TYR A 3 -30.05 15.33 22.26
C TYR A 3 -29.04 16.19 23.01
N ASP A 4 -29.31 17.50 23.10
CA ASP A 4 -28.57 18.36 24.00
C ASP A 4 -29.30 18.41 25.37
N GLN A 5 -28.66 17.92 26.41
CA GLN A 5 -29.17 17.99 27.79
C GLN A 5 -29.43 19.41 28.29
N ARG A 6 -28.93 20.43 27.57
CA ARG A 6 -29.14 21.86 27.88
C ARG A 6 -30.41 22.44 27.21
N GLY A 7 -31.20 21.63 26.52
CA GLY A 7 -32.49 22.04 25.94
C GLY A 7 -32.37 22.90 24.67
N ALA A 8 -31.23 22.87 23.97
CA ALA A 8 -31.10 23.57 22.70
C ALA A 8 -31.98 22.91 21.62
N ASP A 9 -32.74 23.72 20.90
CA ASP A 9 -33.57 23.27 19.79
C ASP A 9 -32.74 23.19 18.49
N PHE A 10 -32.41 21.98 18.08
CA PHE A 10 -31.66 21.69 16.84
C PHE A 10 -32.56 21.43 15.62
N SER A 11 -33.90 21.65 15.73
CA SER A 11 -34.82 21.40 14.61
C SER A 11 -34.56 22.23 13.37
N LYS A 12 -33.84 23.35 13.54
CA LYS A 12 -33.42 24.27 12.45
C LYS A 12 -31.92 24.21 12.16
N ALA A 13 -31.18 23.29 12.80
CA ALA A 13 -29.74 23.19 12.57
C ALA A 13 -29.43 22.58 11.19
N THR A 14 -28.55 23.18 10.45
CA THR A 14 -27.94 22.58 9.26
C THR A 14 -26.75 21.74 9.68
N LEU A 15 -26.77 20.47 9.33
CA LEU A 15 -25.63 19.57 9.58
C LEU A 15 -24.61 19.73 8.46
N HIS A 16 -23.38 20.09 8.83
CA HIS A 16 -22.23 20.12 7.92
C HIS A 16 -21.25 19.03 8.32
N SER A 17 -20.66 18.36 7.30
CA SER A 17 -19.55 17.44 7.53
C SER A 17 -18.31 18.22 7.97
N LEU A 18 -17.64 17.76 9.03
CA LEU A 18 -16.34 18.28 9.45
C LEU A 18 -15.19 17.64 8.64
N GLN A 19 -15.47 16.57 7.92
CA GLN A 19 -14.46 15.80 7.19
C GLN A 19 -13.54 16.66 6.31
N PRO A 20 -14.03 17.61 5.51
CA PRO A 20 -13.13 18.43 4.68
C PRO A 20 -12.16 19.27 5.52
N VAL A 21 -12.62 19.81 6.66
CA VAL A 21 -11.78 20.62 7.56
C VAL A 21 -10.71 19.76 8.23
N ILE A 22 -11.11 18.61 8.77
CA ILE A 22 -10.20 17.67 9.44
C ILE A 22 -9.16 17.16 8.42
N SER A 23 -9.58 16.82 7.19
CA SER A 23 -8.69 16.36 6.12
C SER A 23 -7.60 17.40 5.80
N GLU A 24 -7.96 18.66 5.67
CA GLU A 24 -6.98 19.73 5.40
C GLU A 24 -6.02 19.96 6.58
N LEU A 25 -6.51 19.87 7.83
CA LEU A 25 -5.67 20.02 9.02
C LEU A 25 -4.67 18.87 9.18
N ARG A 26 -5.06 17.64 8.82
CA ARG A 26 -4.22 16.44 8.95
C ARG A 26 -3.23 16.27 7.81
N LEU A 27 -3.46 16.92 6.68
CA LEU A 27 -2.68 16.70 5.46
C LEU A 27 -1.22 17.18 5.59
N ILE A 28 -1.02 18.33 6.21
CA ILE A 28 0.31 18.92 6.42
C ILE A 28 0.77 18.60 7.84
N LYS A 29 1.79 17.77 7.95
CA LYS A 29 2.39 17.35 9.22
C LYS A 29 3.39 18.41 9.70
N ASP A 30 3.33 18.72 10.98
CA ASP A 30 4.35 19.53 11.63
C ASP A 30 5.61 18.72 11.96
N ALA A 31 6.62 19.37 12.54
CA ALA A 31 7.91 18.73 12.85
C ALA A 31 7.76 17.60 13.89
N GLY A 32 6.87 17.76 14.88
CA GLY A 32 6.63 16.74 15.90
C GLY A 32 5.91 15.51 15.33
N GLU A 33 4.94 15.72 14.44
CA GLU A 33 4.23 14.66 13.73
C GLU A 33 5.20 13.87 12.82
N LEU A 34 6.08 14.57 12.09
CA LEU A 34 7.10 13.93 11.24
C LEU A 34 8.11 13.12 12.05
N GLU A 35 8.48 13.55 13.28
CA GLU A 35 9.34 12.79 14.17
C GLU A 35 8.68 11.48 14.60
N LEU A 36 7.38 11.51 14.96
CA LEU A 36 6.63 10.31 15.34
C LEU A 36 6.47 9.34 14.17
N LEU A 37 6.13 9.84 12.98
CA LEU A 37 6.06 9.04 11.75
C LEU A 37 7.41 8.38 11.42
N THR A 38 8.50 9.14 11.51
CA THR A 38 9.86 8.62 11.30
C THR A 38 10.17 7.50 12.28
N LYS A 39 9.81 7.68 13.56
CA LYS A 39 10.02 6.65 14.58
C LYS A 39 9.20 5.40 14.30
N ALA A 40 7.94 5.53 13.88
CA ALA A 40 7.10 4.39 13.48
C ALA A 40 7.72 3.64 12.29
N CYS A 41 8.23 4.35 11.28
CA CYS A 41 8.93 3.76 10.14
C CYS A 41 10.21 3.02 10.56
N ASP A 42 11.02 3.61 11.44
CA ASP A 42 12.26 2.99 11.93
C ASP A 42 11.98 1.67 12.66
N ILE A 43 10.95 1.65 13.52
CA ILE A 43 10.51 0.43 14.22
C ILE A 43 10.08 -0.63 13.21
N THR A 44 9.30 -0.23 12.21
CA THR A 44 8.79 -1.13 11.17
C THR A 44 9.92 -1.74 10.35
N VAL A 45 10.92 -0.94 9.97
CA VAL A 45 12.12 -1.42 9.26
C VAL A 45 12.85 -2.51 10.06
N LEU A 46 13.01 -2.33 11.38
CA LEU A 46 13.64 -3.34 12.23
C LEU A 46 12.87 -4.65 12.25
N GLY A 47 11.54 -4.60 12.32
CA GLY A 47 10.69 -5.79 12.25
C GLY A 47 10.78 -6.52 10.92
N HIS A 48 10.75 -5.78 9.79
CA HIS A 48 10.93 -6.38 8.47
C HIS A 48 12.30 -7.04 8.29
N ILE A 49 13.37 -6.40 8.78
CA ILE A 49 14.72 -6.99 8.78
C ILE A 49 14.74 -8.29 9.59
N GLU A 50 14.09 -8.31 10.75
CA GLU A 50 14.00 -9.52 11.57
C GLU A 50 13.18 -10.61 10.88
N ALA A 51 12.05 -10.28 10.28
CA ALA A 51 11.23 -11.22 9.51
C ALA A 51 12.03 -11.86 8.37
N MET A 52 12.82 -11.09 7.62
CA MET A 52 13.71 -11.59 6.56
C MET A 52 14.76 -12.56 7.11
N LYS A 53 15.30 -12.30 8.31
CA LYS A 53 16.28 -13.18 8.97
C LYS A 53 15.64 -14.44 9.56
N TYR A 54 14.40 -14.33 10.03
CA TYR A 54 13.71 -15.39 10.76
C TYR A 54 12.99 -16.37 9.84
N ALA A 55 12.40 -15.91 8.73
CA ALA A 55 11.62 -16.72 7.81
C ALA A 55 12.41 -17.93 7.27
N ARG A 56 11.82 -19.12 7.36
CA ARG A 56 12.38 -20.40 6.87
C ARG A 56 11.29 -21.20 6.16
N PRO A 57 11.65 -22.09 5.23
CA PRO A 57 10.72 -23.08 4.72
C PRO A 57 10.08 -23.89 5.87
N GLU A 58 8.90 -24.42 5.65
CA GLU A 58 8.08 -25.20 6.57
C GLU A 58 7.48 -24.40 7.75
N MET A 59 7.86 -23.13 7.96
CA MET A 59 7.16 -22.25 8.90
C MET A 59 5.80 -21.86 8.36
N PHE A 60 4.88 -21.52 9.26
CA PHE A 60 3.61 -20.89 8.88
C PHE A 60 3.74 -19.37 8.82
N GLU A 61 2.97 -18.73 7.95
CA GLU A 61 2.96 -17.28 7.75
C GLU A 61 2.81 -16.51 9.07
N TYR A 62 1.86 -16.93 9.94
CA TYR A 62 1.65 -16.30 11.26
C TYR A 62 2.85 -16.37 12.19
N GLN A 63 3.74 -17.35 12.05
CA GLN A 63 4.94 -17.45 12.89
C GLN A 63 5.94 -16.35 12.56
N VAL A 64 6.07 -16.03 11.27
CA VAL A 64 6.92 -14.94 10.81
C VAL A 64 6.32 -13.60 11.24
N GLY A 65 4.99 -13.45 11.09
CA GLY A 65 4.26 -12.27 11.57
C GLY A 65 4.46 -12.03 13.06
N ALA A 66 4.27 -13.05 13.89
CA ALA A 66 4.43 -12.93 15.33
C ALA A 66 5.85 -12.53 15.75
N GLN A 67 6.88 -13.04 15.06
CA GLN A 67 8.28 -12.65 15.34
C GLN A 67 8.53 -11.17 14.98
N MET A 68 7.99 -10.71 13.86
CA MET A 68 8.08 -9.33 13.43
C MET A 68 7.36 -8.38 14.40
N GLU A 69 6.12 -8.70 14.75
CA GLU A 69 5.28 -7.91 15.66
C GLU A 69 5.90 -7.82 17.06
N LYS A 70 6.56 -8.92 17.51
CA LYS A 70 7.36 -8.89 18.73
C LYS A 70 8.41 -7.78 18.70
N VAL A 71 9.11 -7.63 17.57
CA VAL A 71 10.11 -6.56 17.42
C VAL A 71 9.45 -5.18 17.49
N PHE A 72 8.28 -4.99 16.90
CA PHE A 72 7.56 -3.71 17.00
C PHE A 72 7.31 -3.34 18.46
N HIS A 73 6.77 -4.27 19.25
CA HIS A 73 6.52 -4.03 20.67
C HIS A 73 7.80 -3.87 21.50
N ASP A 74 8.84 -4.67 21.24
CA ASP A 74 10.15 -4.53 21.92
C ASP A 74 10.78 -3.14 21.67
N GLN A 75 10.47 -2.50 20.54
CA GLN A 75 10.95 -1.16 20.19
C GLN A 75 10.02 -0.03 20.65
N GLY A 76 8.93 -0.37 21.35
CA GLY A 76 8.03 0.59 21.98
C GLY A 76 6.81 0.99 21.16
N ALA A 77 6.49 0.28 20.07
CA ALA A 77 5.21 0.46 19.41
C ALA A 77 4.06 0.05 20.31
N GLU A 78 3.05 0.90 20.43
CA GLU A 78 1.88 0.64 21.27
C GLU A 78 0.95 -0.40 20.61
N ARG A 79 0.91 -0.42 19.28
CA ARG A 79 0.10 -1.36 18.51
C ARG A 79 0.60 -1.46 17.06
N LEU A 80 -0.10 -2.26 16.27
CA LEU A 80 0.09 -2.34 14.82
C LEU A 80 -0.64 -1.17 14.16
N GLY A 81 -0.09 -0.63 13.08
CA GLY A 81 -0.76 0.37 12.24
C GLY A 81 -2.01 -0.19 11.55
N TYR A 82 -1.95 -1.48 11.18
CA TYR A 82 -3.03 -2.27 10.59
C TYR A 82 -2.75 -3.77 10.79
N PRO A 83 -3.75 -4.67 10.58
CA PRO A 83 -3.53 -6.11 10.65
C PRO A 83 -2.45 -6.55 9.66
N SER A 84 -1.39 -7.19 10.17
CA SER A 84 -0.26 -7.63 9.34
C SER A 84 -0.70 -8.61 8.25
N ILE A 85 -0.22 -8.39 7.04
CA ILE A 85 -0.33 -9.30 5.90
C ILE A 85 1.00 -10.04 5.78
N VAL A 86 0.96 -11.37 5.88
CA VAL A 86 2.12 -12.25 5.68
C VAL A 86 1.70 -13.32 4.69
N ALA A 87 2.08 -13.14 3.44
CA ALA A 87 1.52 -13.87 2.31
C ALA A 87 2.60 -14.60 1.52
N SER A 88 2.54 -15.94 1.47
CA SER A 88 3.51 -16.77 0.77
C SER A 88 2.97 -17.32 -0.55
N GLY A 89 3.80 -17.35 -1.60
CA GLY A 89 3.45 -17.90 -2.91
C GLY A 89 2.23 -17.21 -3.51
N ASP A 90 1.19 -17.97 -3.89
CA ASP A 90 -0.02 -17.46 -4.53
C ASP A 90 -0.82 -16.49 -3.63
N ASN A 91 -0.69 -16.59 -2.29
CA ASN A 91 -1.33 -15.70 -1.35
C ASN A 91 -0.83 -14.26 -1.49
N ALA A 92 0.43 -14.07 -1.90
CA ALA A 92 1.03 -12.75 -2.13
C ALA A 92 0.33 -11.94 -3.23
N CYS A 93 -0.48 -12.58 -4.06
CA CYS A 93 -1.30 -11.92 -5.06
C CYS A 93 -2.75 -11.71 -4.62
N ILE A 94 -3.09 -11.87 -3.35
CA ILE A 94 -4.43 -11.61 -2.80
C ILE A 94 -4.37 -10.27 -2.05
N LEU A 95 -5.02 -9.25 -2.59
CA LEU A 95 -5.08 -7.95 -1.93
C LEU A 95 -5.66 -8.10 -0.51
N HIS A 96 -5.02 -7.44 0.46
CA HIS A 96 -5.39 -7.47 1.87
C HIS A 96 -5.53 -8.91 2.44
N TYR A 97 -4.64 -9.83 2.02
CA TYR A 97 -4.60 -11.19 2.55
C TYR A 97 -4.38 -11.18 4.06
N SER A 98 -5.36 -11.64 4.83
CA SER A 98 -5.35 -11.55 6.29
C SER A 98 -5.38 -12.91 7.00
N THR A 99 -5.45 -14.01 6.24
CA THR A 99 -5.54 -15.35 6.83
C THR A 99 -4.24 -15.77 7.52
N ASN A 100 -3.08 -15.51 6.91
CA ASN A 100 -1.73 -15.74 7.43
C ASN A 100 -1.52 -17.16 8.00
N ARG A 101 -2.06 -18.20 7.34
CA ARG A 101 -2.08 -19.57 7.91
C ARG A 101 -1.43 -20.62 7.05
N ASP A 102 -0.99 -20.27 5.85
CA ASP A 102 -0.37 -21.24 4.96
C ASP A 102 1.08 -21.51 5.37
N GLN A 103 1.54 -22.71 5.03
CA GLN A 103 2.92 -23.13 5.24
C GLN A 103 3.80 -22.60 4.11
N ILE A 104 4.87 -21.91 4.48
CA ILE A 104 5.84 -21.32 3.55
C ILE A 104 6.66 -22.44 2.90
N LYS A 105 6.65 -22.50 1.57
CA LYS A 105 7.43 -23.47 0.81
C LYS A 105 8.80 -22.91 0.44
N GLU A 106 9.79 -23.79 0.35
CA GLU A 106 11.12 -23.39 -0.13
C GLU A 106 11.04 -22.77 -1.53
N GLY A 107 11.73 -21.64 -1.74
CA GLY A 107 11.73 -20.92 -3.00
C GLY A 107 10.49 -20.08 -3.28
N SER A 108 9.48 -20.11 -2.40
CA SER A 108 8.35 -19.18 -2.48
C SER A 108 8.81 -17.75 -2.22
N LEU A 109 8.17 -16.79 -2.86
CA LEU A 109 8.21 -15.40 -2.39
C LEU A 109 7.32 -15.27 -1.15
N LEU A 110 7.78 -14.49 -0.19
CA LEU A 110 7.03 -14.05 0.97
C LEU A 110 6.87 -12.54 0.88
N LEU A 111 5.63 -12.09 0.71
CA LEU A 111 5.24 -10.69 0.82
C LEU A 111 4.82 -10.44 2.26
N ILE A 112 5.39 -9.42 2.87
CA ILE A 112 4.97 -8.92 4.17
C ILE A 112 4.58 -7.46 3.98
N ASP A 113 3.34 -7.15 4.36
CA ASP A 113 2.80 -5.80 4.44
C ASP A 113 2.33 -5.59 5.88
N ALA A 114 3.12 -4.83 6.63
CA ALA A 114 2.92 -4.66 8.05
C ALA A 114 3.65 -3.43 8.57
N ALA A 115 3.07 -2.84 9.59
CA ALA A 115 3.61 -1.62 10.17
C ALA A 115 3.34 -1.47 11.66
N ALA A 116 4.27 -0.81 12.34
CA ALA A 116 4.12 -0.35 13.71
C ALA A 116 3.34 0.97 13.75
N GLU A 117 2.57 1.19 14.81
CA GLU A 117 2.06 2.49 15.22
C GLU A 117 2.86 2.99 16.44
N PHE A 118 3.34 4.21 16.38
CA PHE A 118 4.06 4.85 17.48
C PHE A 118 3.54 6.26 17.70
N GLY A 119 3.17 6.57 18.96
CA GLY A 119 2.59 7.85 19.32
C GLY A 119 1.32 8.19 18.53
N MET A 120 0.51 7.19 18.20
CA MET A 120 -0.71 7.26 17.36
C MET A 120 -0.45 7.48 15.87
N TYR A 121 0.80 7.53 15.40
CA TYR A 121 1.13 7.64 13.97
C TYR A 121 1.46 6.26 13.40
N SER A 122 0.82 5.92 12.27
CA SER A 122 1.06 4.69 11.56
C SER A 122 2.22 4.85 10.59
N SER A 123 3.06 3.83 10.48
CA SER A 123 3.88 3.61 9.29
C SER A 123 3.17 2.71 8.29
N ASP A 124 3.80 2.46 7.15
CA ASP A 124 3.31 1.56 6.12
C ASP A 124 4.46 1.03 5.27
N VAL A 125 4.72 -0.29 5.34
CA VAL A 125 5.86 -0.90 4.64
C VAL A 125 5.50 -2.28 4.10
N THR A 126 5.59 -2.43 2.78
CA THR A 126 5.52 -3.73 2.11
C THR A 126 6.88 -4.16 1.60
N ARG A 127 7.27 -5.40 1.85
CA ARG A 127 8.49 -6.03 1.30
C ARG A 127 8.24 -7.45 0.85
N THR A 128 8.82 -7.81 -0.30
CA THR A 128 8.75 -9.16 -0.87
C THR A 128 10.14 -9.75 -1.02
N PHE A 129 10.35 -10.98 -0.56
CA PHE A 129 11.64 -11.65 -0.61
C PHE A 129 11.49 -13.18 -0.73
N PRO A 130 12.49 -13.90 -1.29
CA PRO A 130 12.45 -15.36 -1.39
C PRO A 130 12.80 -16.02 -0.04
N VAL A 131 12.15 -17.13 0.28
CA VAL A 131 12.40 -17.90 1.50
C VAL A 131 13.24 -19.14 1.21
N GLY A 132 14.29 -19.33 1.99
CA GLY A 132 15.18 -20.52 1.93
C GLY A 132 16.20 -20.50 0.81
N THR A 133 16.08 -19.63 -0.18
CA THR A 133 16.95 -19.57 -1.35
C THR A 133 17.11 -18.12 -1.88
N LYS A 134 17.71 -17.99 -3.04
CA LYS A 134 17.79 -16.70 -3.77
C LYS A 134 16.61 -16.60 -4.74
N PHE A 135 16.34 -15.38 -5.20
CA PHE A 135 15.40 -15.16 -6.31
C PHE A 135 15.75 -16.07 -7.50
N SER A 136 14.77 -16.76 -8.06
CA SER A 136 14.89 -17.32 -9.40
C SER A 136 14.96 -16.18 -10.44
N SER A 137 15.40 -16.49 -11.69
CA SER A 137 15.48 -15.45 -12.72
C SER A 137 14.14 -14.73 -12.95
N PRO A 138 13.01 -15.43 -13.17
CA PRO A 138 11.73 -14.76 -13.33
C PRO A 138 11.29 -13.91 -12.13
N GLN A 139 11.51 -14.42 -10.90
CA GLN A 139 11.20 -13.65 -9.69
C GLN A 139 12.02 -12.36 -9.61
N LYS A 140 13.32 -12.44 -9.95
CA LYS A 140 14.22 -11.28 -9.97
C LYS A 140 13.81 -10.26 -11.02
N ASP A 141 13.38 -10.71 -12.19
CA ASP A 141 12.98 -9.83 -13.29
C ASP A 141 11.73 -9.03 -12.90
N ILE A 142 10.70 -9.69 -12.32
CA ILE A 142 9.50 -9.03 -11.78
C ILE A 142 9.88 -8.08 -10.63
N TYR A 143 10.69 -8.53 -9.67
CA TYR A 143 11.15 -7.71 -8.54
C TYR A 143 11.83 -6.42 -9.02
N ASN A 144 12.73 -6.53 -10.00
CA ASN A 144 13.44 -5.38 -10.56
C ASN A 144 12.50 -4.41 -11.29
N ALA A 145 11.48 -4.92 -11.98
CA ALA A 145 10.46 -4.11 -12.65
C ALA A 145 9.68 -3.26 -11.64
N VAL A 146 9.22 -3.88 -10.54
CA VAL A 146 8.52 -3.18 -9.46
C VAL A 146 9.45 -2.18 -8.75
N LEU A 147 10.69 -2.58 -8.44
CA LEU A 147 11.68 -1.71 -7.79
C LEU A 147 12.00 -0.48 -8.65
N LYS A 148 12.17 -0.65 -9.98
CA LYS A 148 12.35 0.48 -10.90
C LYS A 148 11.18 1.46 -10.78
N SER A 149 9.95 0.96 -10.89
CA SER A 149 8.75 1.78 -10.82
C SER A 149 8.59 2.48 -9.47
N GLN A 150 8.97 1.81 -8.37
CA GLN A 150 8.95 2.40 -7.02
C GLN A 150 9.94 3.56 -6.90
N ILE A 151 11.18 3.38 -7.35
CA ILE A 151 12.21 4.43 -7.31
C ILE A 151 11.75 5.63 -8.12
N GLU A 152 11.27 5.42 -9.35
CA GLU A 152 10.73 6.48 -10.21
C GLU A 152 9.55 7.22 -9.53
N GLY A 153 8.66 6.48 -8.86
CA GLY A 153 7.54 7.05 -8.10
C GLY A 153 8.01 7.90 -6.92
N ILE A 154 8.99 7.42 -6.14
CA ILE A 154 9.58 8.17 -5.01
C ILE A 154 10.26 9.45 -5.49
N GLU A 155 11.06 9.37 -6.56
CA GLU A 155 11.70 10.55 -7.18
C GLU A 155 10.67 11.56 -7.72
N GLY A 156 9.48 11.08 -8.08
CA GLY A 156 8.36 11.91 -8.50
C GLY A 156 7.67 12.67 -7.36
N VAL A 157 7.90 12.32 -6.08
CA VAL A 157 7.31 13.04 -4.93
C VAL A 157 8.07 14.34 -4.69
N VAL A 158 7.81 15.30 -5.55
CA VAL A 158 8.40 16.64 -5.49
C VAL A 158 7.31 17.71 -5.46
N GLN A 159 7.64 18.88 -4.91
CA GLN A 159 6.72 20.01 -4.85
C GLN A 159 6.16 20.35 -6.24
N GLY A 160 4.87 20.52 -6.36
CA GLY A 160 4.17 20.84 -7.61
C GLY A 160 3.77 19.63 -8.45
N ASN A 161 4.25 18.42 -8.13
CA ASN A 161 3.73 17.19 -8.71
C ASN A 161 2.50 16.70 -7.91
N SER A 162 1.84 15.63 -8.35
CA SER A 162 0.64 15.09 -7.71
C SER A 162 0.64 13.57 -7.71
N MET A 163 -0.11 12.96 -6.77
CA MET A 163 -0.31 11.50 -6.75
C MET A 163 -0.91 10.99 -8.07
N LYS A 164 -1.80 11.76 -8.70
CA LYS A 164 -2.37 11.39 -10.00
C LYS A 164 -1.30 11.24 -11.08
N ASN A 165 -0.36 12.18 -11.16
CA ASN A 165 0.73 12.12 -12.13
C ASN A 165 1.68 10.94 -11.84
N ILE A 166 2.02 10.72 -10.55
CA ILE A 166 2.83 9.57 -10.14
C ILE A 166 2.13 8.26 -10.51
N HIS A 167 0.84 8.13 -10.26
CA HIS A 167 0.09 6.93 -10.63
C HIS A 167 0.12 6.66 -12.14
N GLN A 168 -0.06 7.69 -12.96
CA GLN A 168 0.04 7.56 -14.42
C GLN A 168 1.45 7.14 -14.86
N GLN A 169 2.49 7.71 -14.26
CA GLN A 169 3.88 7.32 -14.50
C GLN A 169 4.15 5.87 -14.08
N THR A 170 3.68 5.46 -12.92
CA THR A 170 3.77 4.08 -12.40
C THR A 170 3.11 3.08 -13.35
N ILE A 171 1.87 3.35 -13.79
CA ILE A 171 1.16 2.52 -14.77
C ILE A 171 2.01 2.36 -16.04
N ARG A 172 2.59 3.44 -16.55
CA ARG A 172 3.42 3.39 -17.75
C ARG A 172 4.69 2.58 -17.54
N SER A 173 5.44 2.83 -16.46
CA SER A 173 6.68 2.13 -16.11
C SER A 173 6.46 0.62 -15.95
N LEU A 174 5.38 0.22 -15.23
CA LEU A 174 5.00 -1.18 -15.10
C LEU A 174 4.57 -1.79 -16.44
N SER A 175 3.80 -1.05 -17.27
CA SER A 175 3.38 -1.52 -18.59
C SER A 175 4.56 -1.76 -19.54
N GLU A 176 5.56 -0.89 -19.53
CA GLU A 176 6.83 -1.09 -20.25
C GLU A 176 7.49 -2.39 -19.82
N SER A 177 7.60 -2.61 -18.51
CA SER A 177 8.15 -3.84 -17.96
C SER A 177 7.33 -5.09 -18.31
N MET A 178 5.99 -5.00 -18.30
CA MET A 178 5.10 -6.11 -18.71
C MET A 178 5.31 -6.51 -20.17
N VAL A 179 5.49 -5.52 -21.05
CA VAL A 179 5.78 -5.77 -22.49
C VAL A 179 7.15 -6.42 -22.65
N ASP A 180 8.18 -5.86 -22.01
CA ASP A 180 9.56 -6.35 -22.08
C ASP A 180 9.69 -7.79 -21.54
N LEU A 181 8.93 -8.14 -20.52
CA LEU A 181 8.89 -9.47 -19.92
C LEU A 181 7.94 -10.44 -20.63
N GLY A 182 7.23 -9.99 -21.67
CA GLY A 182 6.29 -10.82 -22.43
C GLY A 182 5.05 -11.25 -21.62
N LEU A 183 4.68 -10.51 -20.59
CA LEU A 183 3.48 -10.77 -19.79
C LEU A 183 2.20 -10.39 -20.53
N VAL A 184 2.29 -9.42 -21.42
CA VAL A 184 1.20 -8.96 -22.30
C VAL A 184 1.65 -9.07 -23.77
N PRO A 185 0.74 -9.44 -24.71
CA PRO A 185 1.09 -9.66 -26.13
C PRO A 185 1.04 -8.38 -26.98
N MET A 186 0.66 -7.23 -26.40
CA MET A 186 0.50 -5.95 -27.10
C MET A 186 1.58 -4.96 -26.69
N GLY A 187 1.64 -3.81 -27.40
CA GLY A 187 2.57 -2.73 -27.06
C GLY A 187 2.13 -1.89 -25.85
N VAL A 188 3.03 -1.04 -25.34
CA VAL A 188 2.82 -0.23 -24.14
C VAL A 188 1.57 0.65 -24.24
N GLU A 189 1.39 1.37 -25.34
CA GLU A 189 0.25 2.29 -25.50
C GLU A 189 -1.10 1.55 -25.47
N GLU A 190 -1.16 0.36 -26.04
CA GLU A 190 -2.36 -0.48 -26.01
C GLU A 190 -2.56 -1.07 -24.62
N THR A 191 -1.51 -1.52 -23.92
CA THR A 191 -1.56 -2.02 -22.54
C THR A 191 -2.11 -0.96 -21.60
N VAL A 192 -1.70 0.31 -21.75
CA VAL A 192 -2.19 1.43 -20.95
C VAL A 192 -3.62 1.83 -21.34
N SER A 193 -3.89 2.06 -22.62
CA SER A 193 -5.18 2.60 -23.10
C SER A 193 -6.34 1.61 -22.92
N MET A 194 -6.07 0.32 -23.05
CA MET A 194 -7.04 -0.77 -22.86
C MET A 194 -7.05 -1.33 -21.43
N MET A 195 -6.25 -0.74 -20.53
CA MET A 195 -6.12 -1.12 -19.13
C MET A 195 -5.69 -2.59 -18.89
N HIS A 196 -4.90 -3.18 -19.80
CA HIS A 196 -4.41 -4.55 -19.61
C HIS A 196 -3.43 -4.66 -18.44
N PHE A 197 -2.77 -3.56 -18.03
CA PHE A 197 -1.96 -3.51 -16.82
C PHE A 197 -2.75 -3.88 -15.57
N PHE A 198 -4.08 -3.67 -15.56
CA PHE A 198 -4.93 -3.89 -14.40
C PHE A 198 -5.02 -5.38 -13.99
N GLU A 199 -4.69 -6.31 -14.88
CA GLU A 199 -4.58 -7.73 -14.54
C GLU A 199 -3.41 -8.02 -13.59
N PHE A 200 -2.42 -7.12 -13.52
CA PHE A 200 -1.19 -7.27 -12.74
C PHE A 200 -1.01 -6.20 -11.68
N PHE A 201 -1.57 -5.02 -11.90
CA PHE A 201 -1.50 -3.87 -10.99
C PHE A 201 -2.88 -3.23 -10.89
N MET A 202 -3.64 -3.61 -9.87
CA MET A 202 -5.07 -3.33 -9.76
C MET A 202 -5.41 -2.33 -8.64
N HIS A 203 -4.42 -1.71 -8.00
CA HIS A 203 -4.59 -0.77 -6.89
C HIS A 203 -3.93 0.58 -7.16
N GLY A 204 -4.11 1.53 -6.25
CA GLY A 204 -3.45 2.83 -6.31
C GLY A 204 -1.94 2.73 -6.10
N THR A 205 -1.19 3.73 -6.55
CA THR A 205 0.26 3.79 -6.32
C THR A 205 0.61 4.25 -4.92
N GLY A 206 -0.35 4.82 -4.18
CA GLY A 206 -0.12 5.26 -2.82
C GLY A 206 -1.30 6.06 -2.27
N HIS A 207 -1.21 6.40 -1.00
CA HIS A 207 -2.20 7.16 -0.23
C HIS A 207 -1.50 8.05 0.81
N TRP A 208 -2.24 8.99 1.39
CA TRP A 208 -1.75 9.78 2.51
C TRP A 208 -1.52 8.90 3.73
N LEU A 209 -0.50 9.23 4.52
CA LEU A 209 -0.08 8.51 5.71
C LEU A 209 0.01 9.47 6.91
N GLY A 210 -0.43 9.03 8.09
CA GLY A 210 -0.41 9.86 9.29
C GLY A 210 -0.97 9.16 10.53
N LEU A 211 -1.99 9.77 11.16
CA LEU A 211 -2.70 9.19 12.30
C LEU A 211 -3.47 7.91 11.93
N ASP A 212 -3.84 7.77 10.67
CA ASP A 212 -4.34 6.52 10.10
C ASP A 212 -3.40 6.06 8.98
N VAL A 213 -3.33 4.75 8.74
CA VAL A 213 -2.58 4.21 7.58
C VAL A 213 -3.11 4.77 6.28
N HIS A 214 -4.42 4.78 6.07
CA HIS A 214 -5.09 5.54 5.01
C HIS A 214 -5.55 6.87 5.60
N ASP A 215 -4.63 7.83 5.66
CA ASP A 215 -4.86 9.09 6.36
C ASP A 215 -5.84 10.00 5.63
N ALA A 216 -6.49 10.85 6.41
CA ALA A 216 -7.42 11.84 5.88
C ALA A 216 -6.70 12.84 4.97
N GLY A 217 -7.30 13.11 3.83
CA GLY A 217 -6.78 14.06 2.84
C GLY A 217 -7.46 13.85 1.49
N SER A 218 -7.74 14.92 0.77
CA SER A 218 -8.24 14.81 -0.59
C SER A 218 -7.08 14.76 -1.59
N GLY A 219 -7.15 13.85 -2.56
CA GLY A 219 -6.25 13.83 -3.73
C GLY A 219 -6.50 14.98 -4.71
N GLU A 220 -7.55 15.77 -4.47
CA GLU A 220 -7.90 16.92 -5.27
C GLU A 220 -8.01 18.20 -4.41
N ALA A 221 -7.68 19.33 -5.02
CA ALA A 221 -7.87 20.66 -4.46
C ALA A 221 -8.50 21.55 -5.54
N GLN A 222 -9.66 22.15 -5.23
CA GLN A 222 -10.37 23.06 -6.15
C GLN A 222 -10.66 22.45 -7.54
N GLY A 223 -11.00 21.13 -7.58
CA GLY A 223 -11.30 20.41 -8.82
C GLY A 223 -10.10 20.08 -9.70
N LYS A 224 -8.89 20.16 -9.15
CA LYS A 224 -7.63 19.77 -9.81
C LYS A 224 -6.87 18.74 -8.94
N PRO A 225 -6.01 17.91 -9.54
CA PRO A 225 -5.12 17.06 -8.76
C PRO A 225 -4.36 17.89 -7.73
N ARG A 226 -4.33 17.42 -6.49
CA ARG A 226 -3.62 18.09 -5.40
C ARG A 226 -2.12 17.99 -5.63
N GLU A 227 -1.47 19.13 -5.74
CA GLU A 227 -0.02 19.21 -5.82
C GLU A 227 0.61 18.94 -4.43
N PHE A 228 1.73 18.22 -4.44
CA PHE A 228 2.50 18.00 -3.23
C PHE A 228 3.08 19.30 -2.69
N SER A 229 3.04 19.45 -1.38
CA SER A 229 3.71 20.51 -0.65
C SER A 229 4.45 19.95 0.56
N HIS A 230 5.37 20.76 1.10
CA HIS A 230 6.17 20.38 2.25
C HIS A 230 5.29 20.00 3.45
N GLY A 231 5.63 18.91 4.14
CA GLY A 231 4.86 18.39 5.26
C GLY A 231 3.79 17.36 4.89
N MET A 232 3.50 17.15 3.60
CA MET A 232 2.67 16.01 3.16
C MET A 232 3.48 14.72 3.24
N VAL A 233 2.83 13.64 3.69
CA VAL A 233 3.42 12.29 3.76
C VAL A 233 2.53 11.31 3.01
N THR A 234 3.12 10.51 2.15
CA THR A 234 2.42 9.53 1.31
C THR A 234 3.22 8.24 1.15
N THR A 235 2.56 7.14 0.83
CA THR A 235 3.17 5.89 0.39
C THR A 235 3.48 5.93 -1.10
N ILE A 236 4.43 5.10 -1.55
CA ILE A 236 4.69 4.75 -2.95
C ILE A 236 4.87 3.24 -3.00
N GLU A 237 3.87 2.54 -3.48
CA GLU A 237 3.69 1.10 -3.34
C GLU A 237 3.27 0.39 -4.65
N PRO A 238 4.00 0.56 -5.75
CA PRO A 238 3.70 -0.20 -6.95
C PRO A 238 3.83 -1.70 -6.70
N GLY A 239 2.99 -2.49 -7.37
CA GLY A 239 3.02 -3.94 -7.30
C GLY A 239 2.86 -4.59 -8.66
N MET A 240 3.20 -5.88 -8.76
CA MET A 240 2.95 -6.68 -9.95
C MET A 240 2.59 -8.11 -9.53
N ASP A 241 1.31 -8.44 -9.61
CA ASP A 241 0.76 -9.74 -9.27
C ASP A 241 0.84 -10.67 -10.48
N VAL A 242 1.77 -11.60 -10.45
CA VAL A 242 1.96 -12.58 -11.52
C VAL A 242 1.61 -13.98 -11.02
N ARG A 243 0.46 -14.49 -11.46
CA ARG A 243 0.00 -15.85 -11.14
C ARG A 243 0.15 -16.79 -12.34
N PRO A 244 0.38 -18.10 -12.11
CA PRO A 244 0.15 -19.09 -13.16
C PRO A 244 -1.29 -18.92 -13.65
N ARG A 245 -1.50 -18.74 -14.98
CA ARG A 245 -2.84 -18.53 -15.56
C ARG A 245 -3.75 -19.71 -15.18
N LYS A 246 -4.69 -19.48 -14.27
CA LYS A 246 -5.94 -20.24 -14.24
C LYS A 246 -6.88 -19.61 -15.26
N PRO A 247 -7.74 -20.40 -15.93
CA PRO A 247 -8.72 -19.84 -16.86
C PRO A 247 -9.54 -18.74 -16.17
N VAL A 248 -9.80 -17.65 -16.88
CA VAL A 248 -10.52 -16.43 -16.41
C VAL A 248 -11.92 -16.72 -15.84
N SER A 249 -12.45 -17.95 -16.03
CA SER A 249 -13.77 -18.39 -15.56
C SER A 249 -13.92 -18.50 -14.03
N ASP A 250 -12.83 -18.46 -13.26
CA ASP A 250 -12.85 -18.83 -11.84
C ASP A 250 -12.71 -17.64 -10.86
N PHE A 251 -12.69 -16.41 -11.38
CA PHE A 251 -12.61 -15.21 -10.52
C PHE A 251 -13.91 -14.38 -10.61
N PRO A 252 -14.70 -14.29 -9.54
CA PRO A 252 -15.73 -13.26 -9.46
C PRO A 252 -15.01 -11.90 -9.32
N VAL A 253 -15.04 -11.08 -10.36
CA VAL A 253 -14.69 -9.66 -10.28
C VAL A 253 -15.78 -9.01 -9.42
N LEU A 254 -15.46 -8.65 -8.20
CA LEU A 254 -16.36 -7.93 -7.32
C LEU A 254 -16.70 -6.58 -7.98
N GLU A 255 -18.01 -6.29 -8.13
CA GLU A 255 -18.49 -5.03 -8.71
C GLU A 255 -18.03 -3.78 -7.93
N SER A 256 -17.66 -3.94 -6.65
CA SER A 256 -17.05 -2.91 -5.81
C SER A 256 -15.75 -2.36 -6.37
N ASP A 257 -14.92 -3.20 -6.98
CA ASP A 257 -13.59 -2.80 -7.47
C ASP A 257 -13.69 -1.98 -8.77
N ARG A 258 -14.75 -2.21 -9.56
CA ARG A 258 -15.06 -1.40 -10.75
C ARG A 258 -15.57 0.01 -10.40
N ASN A 259 -16.22 0.18 -9.26
CA ASN A 259 -16.77 1.47 -8.84
C ASN A 259 -15.70 2.38 -8.25
N ALA A 260 -14.75 1.86 -7.48
CA ALA A 260 -13.62 2.63 -6.95
C ALA A 260 -12.77 3.29 -8.07
N LEU A 261 -12.66 2.63 -9.23
CA LEU A 261 -11.94 3.18 -10.40
C LEU A 261 -12.76 4.19 -11.21
N ARG A 262 -14.10 4.19 -11.11
CA ARG A 262 -14.95 5.19 -11.76
C ARG A 262 -15.02 6.50 -10.98
N GLU A 263 -14.86 6.44 -9.66
CA GLU A 263 -14.85 7.61 -8.78
C GLU A 263 -13.47 8.30 -8.73
N SER A 264 -12.42 7.62 -9.22
CA SER A 264 -11.07 8.20 -9.39
C SER A 264 -10.85 8.89 -10.77
N ARG A 265 -11.90 9.01 -11.58
CA ARG A 265 -11.92 9.80 -12.83
C ARG A 265 -12.56 11.16 -12.56
#